data_38aad131f521c00bc482886e8b1cd357
#
_entry.id   38aad131f521c00bc482886e8b1cd357
#
_cell.length_a   1.000
_cell.length_b   1.000
_cell.length_c   1.000
_cell.angle_alpha   90.00
_cell.angle_beta   90.00
_cell.angle_gamma   90.00
#
_symmetry.space_group_name_H-M   'P 1'
#
loop_
_entity.id
_entity.type
_entity.pdbx_description
1 polymer ?
#
loop_
_entity_poly.entity_id
_entity_poly.type
_entity_poly.pdbx_seq_one_letter_code
_entity_poly.pdbx_strand_id
1 'polypeptide(L)'
;MKYDVQLCEVLCRAQTAENTFDYTVLAPKLAEAAQPGQFAHIYVPGKTLRRPISICDIDKKNGTLRFVFQIRGAGTEQLSKFEVGDKMDILAPLGHGFTFDPNAHNLFIGGGIGVPPLFGAARQCGKNATVAVGFRNKDFVILEGDFRAAGCDLRIATDDGSYGHHG
;
A
#
# COMPACT_ATOMS: atom_id res chain seq x y z
N MET A 1 -3.12 -18.25 11.01
CA MET A 1 -3.47 -16.90 10.50
C MET A 1 -4.98 -16.85 10.37
N LYS A 2 -5.64 -15.86 10.97
CA LYS A 2 -7.10 -15.76 10.93
C LYS A 2 -7.45 -14.63 9.97
N TYR A 3 -7.92 -14.97 8.77
CA TYR A 3 -8.51 -14.02 7.83
C TYR A 3 -10.03 -13.93 8.06
N ASP A 4 -10.62 -12.82 7.67
CA ASP A 4 -12.05 -12.57 7.78
C ASP A 4 -12.53 -11.70 6.62
N VAL A 5 -13.84 -11.70 6.38
CA VAL A 5 -14.50 -10.83 5.39
C VAL A 5 -15.25 -9.74 6.15
N GLN A 6 -14.96 -8.49 5.83
CA GLN A 6 -15.60 -7.33 6.46
C GLN A 6 -16.04 -6.29 5.44
N LEU A 7 -17.16 -5.62 5.73
CA LEU A 7 -17.55 -4.38 5.06
C LEU A 7 -16.84 -3.22 5.74
N CYS A 8 -15.84 -2.66 5.07
CA CYS A 8 -14.93 -1.65 5.58
C CYS A 8 -15.28 -0.28 4.98
N GLU A 9 -15.54 0.71 5.84
CA GLU A 9 -15.84 2.06 5.41
C GLU A 9 -14.58 2.76 4.86
N VAL A 10 -14.72 3.41 3.71
CA VAL A 10 -13.70 4.27 3.14
C VAL A 10 -13.63 5.57 3.95
N LEU A 11 -12.52 5.80 4.63
CA LEU A 11 -12.29 7.01 5.42
C LEU A 11 -11.56 8.10 4.64
N CYS A 12 -10.69 7.69 3.71
CA CYS A 12 -9.91 8.60 2.90
C CYS A 12 -9.71 8.02 1.50
N ARG A 13 -9.73 8.89 0.51
CA ARG A 13 -9.46 8.57 -0.89
C ARG A 13 -8.66 9.70 -1.52
N ALA A 14 -7.57 9.37 -2.20
CA ALA A 14 -6.78 10.31 -2.97
C ALA A 14 -6.32 9.67 -4.28
N GLN A 15 -6.14 10.46 -5.33
CA GLN A 15 -5.38 10.09 -6.50
C GLN A 15 -3.97 10.65 -6.35
N THR A 16 -2.97 9.78 -6.22
CA THR A 16 -1.58 10.16 -5.88
C THR A 16 -0.67 10.25 -7.11
N ALA A 17 -1.05 9.59 -8.20
CA ALA A 17 -0.39 9.68 -9.50
C ALA A 17 -1.40 9.31 -10.61
N GLU A 18 -0.97 9.37 -11.87
CA GLU A 18 -1.83 8.94 -12.98
C GLU A 18 -2.30 7.51 -12.77
N ASN A 19 -3.63 7.32 -12.80
CA ASN A 19 -4.29 6.03 -12.57
C ASN A 19 -3.92 5.32 -11.24
N THR A 20 -3.38 6.04 -10.25
CA THR A 20 -2.96 5.50 -8.97
C THR A 20 -3.76 6.11 -7.83
N PHE A 21 -4.38 5.26 -7.03
CA PHE A 21 -5.31 5.64 -5.97
C PHE A 21 -4.82 5.12 -4.62
N ASP A 22 -5.06 5.93 -3.60
CA ASP A 22 -4.72 5.69 -2.20
C ASP A 22 -6.01 5.71 -1.37
N TYR A 23 -6.29 4.61 -0.70
CA TYR A 23 -7.48 4.43 0.12
C TYR A 23 -7.10 4.06 1.54
N THR A 24 -7.72 4.71 2.51
CA THR A 24 -7.72 4.27 3.91
C THR A 24 -9.12 3.83 4.30
N VAL A 25 -9.23 2.62 4.86
CA VAL A 25 -10.50 2.04 5.27
C VAL A 25 -10.52 1.71 6.76
N LEU A 26 -11.69 1.80 7.39
CA LEU A 26 -11.91 1.38 8.76
C LEU A 26 -12.12 -0.13 8.80
N ALA A 27 -11.17 -0.85 9.37
CA ALA A 27 -11.13 -2.31 9.39
C ALA A 27 -10.47 -2.85 10.68
N PRO A 28 -10.99 -2.56 11.89
CA PRO A 28 -10.28 -2.79 13.14
C PRO A 28 -9.88 -4.24 13.38
N LYS A 29 -10.75 -5.21 13.08
CA LYS A 29 -10.41 -6.63 13.24
C LYS A 29 -9.37 -7.10 12.22
N LEU A 30 -9.44 -6.60 10.98
CA LEU A 30 -8.47 -6.96 9.94
C LEU A 30 -7.12 -6.31 10.24
N ALA A 31 -7.10 -5.04 10.68
CA ALA A 31 -5.88 -4.34 11.07
C ALA A 31 -5.17 -5.01 12.25
N GLU A 32 -5.92 -5.50 13.24
CA GLU A 32 -5.34 -6.23 14.37
C GLU A 32 -4.62 -7.51 13.93
N ALA A 33 -5.20 -8.25 12.97
CA ALA A 33 -4.66 -9.50 12.47
C ALA A 33 -3.56 -9.33 11.41
N ALA A 34 -3.51 -8.18 10.74
CA ALA A 34 -2.62 -7.95 9.60
C ALA A 34 -1.15 -7.73 9.99
N GLN A 35 -0.26 -8.09 9.06
CA GLN A 35 1.18 -7.87 9.13
C GLN A 35 1.68 -7.25 7.82
N PRO A 36 2.76 -6.42 7.84
CA PRO A 36 3.38 -5.89 6.64
C PRO A 36 3.78 -6.98 5.65
N GLY A 37 3.56 -6.74 4.37
CA GLY A 37 3.82 -7.71 3.30
C GLY A 37 2.62 -8.58 2.92
N GLN A 38 1.53 -8.52 3.67
CA GLN A 38 0.29 -9.20 3.34
C GLN A 38 -0.57 -8.38 2.36
N PHE A 39 -1.63 -9.02 1.84
CA PHE A 39 -2.56 -8.43 0.90
C PHE A 39 -4.02 -8.72 1.28
N ALA A 40 -4.92 -8.08 0.59
CA ALA A 40 -6.35 -8.30 0.69
C ALA A 40 -6.94 -8.70 -0.66
N HIS A 41 -8.05 -9.44 -0.65
CA HIS A 41 -8.93 -9.64 -1.78
C HIS A 41 -10.14 -8.71 -1.65
N ILE A 42 -10.21 -7.67 -2.46
CA ILE A 42 -11.30 -6.70 -2.44
C ILE A 42 -12.37 -7.09 -3.46
N TYR A 43 -13.62 -7.15 -3.03
CA TYR A 43 -14.76 -7.42 -3.91
C TYR A 43 -14.99 -6.24 -4.86
N VAL A 44 -15.28 -6.57 -6.11
CA VAL A 44 -15.55 -5.59 -7.16
C VAL A 44 -17.01 -5.74 -7.59
N PRO A 45 -17.86 -4.72 -7.38
CA PRO A 45 -19.25 -4.77 -7.79
C PRO A 45 -19.41 -5.14 -9.27
N GLY A 46 -20.28 -6.11 -9.55
CA GLY A 46 -20.53 -6.60 -10.90
C GLY A 46 -19.42 -7.47 -11.51
N LYS A 47 -18.45 -7.90 -10.73
CA LYS A 47 -17.41 -8.83 -11.18
C LYS A 47 -17.43 -10.12 -10.35
N THR A 48 -17.08 -11.24 -11.01
CA THR A 48 -17.05 -12.55 -10.34
C THR A 48 -15.85 -12.69 -9.40
N LEU A 49 -14.70 -12.11 -9.77
CA LEU A 49 -13.46 -12.27 -9.02
C LEU A 49 -13.11 -11.00 -8.22
N ARG A 50 -12.72 -11.20 -6.97
CA ARG A 50 -12.07 -10.19 -6.13
C ARG A 50 -10.73 -9.76 -6.75
N ARG A 51 -10.23 -8.59 -6.36
CA ARG A 51 -8.89 -8.12 -6.77
C ARG A 51 -7.92 -8.21 -5.62
N PRO A 52 -6.75 -8.86 -5.83
CA PRO A 52 -5.68 -8.86 -4.85
C PRO A 52 -5.01 -7.48 -4.83
N ILE A 53 -5.02 -6.84 -3.67
CA ILE A 53 -4.37 -5.54 -3.44
C ILE A 53 -3.50 -5.67 -2.20
N SER A 54 -2.22 -5.33 -2.32
CA SER A 54 -1.30 -5.34 -1.19
C SER A 54 -1.70 -4.32 -0.12
N ILE A 55 -1.55 -4.69 1.14
CA ILE A 55 -1.71 -3.77 2.25
C ILE A 55 -0.48 -2.86 2.28
N CYS A 56 -0.70 -1.56 2.09
CA CYS A 56 0.35 -0.54 2.14
C CYS A 56 0.75 -0.23 3.58
N ASP A 57 -0.25 0.02 4.43
CA ASP A 57 -0.02 0.34 5.84
C ASP A 57 -1.12 -0.22 6.74
N ILE A 58 -0.77 -0.40 8.01
CA ILE A 58 -1.62 -0.98 9.05
C ILE A 58 -1.53 -0.08 10.28
N ASP A 59 -2.62 0.55 10.67
CA ASP A 59 -2.71 1.27 11.94
C ASP A 59 -3.64 0.52 12.90
N LYS A 60 -3.05 -0.28 13.77
CA LYS A 60 -3.80 -1.06 14.77
C LYS A 60 -4.48 -0.18 15.80
N LYS A 61 -3.88 0.98 16.14
CA LYS A 61 -4.42 1.91 17.12
C LYS A 61 -5.72 2.52 16.65
N ASN A 62 -5.76 2.97 15.38
CA ASN A 62 -6.94 3.57 14.77
C ASN A 62 -7.81 2.52 14.06
N GLY A 63 -7.37 1.26 13.97
CA GLY A 63 -8.09 0.17 13.33
C GLY A 63 -8.25 0.35 11.83
N THR A 64 -7.21 0.84 11.14
CA THR A 64 -7.28 1.12 9.70
C THR A 64 -6.30 0.30 8.89
N LEU A 65 -6.69 0.04 7.64
CA LEU A 65 -5.83 -0.48 6.57
C LEU A 65 -5.74 0.54 5.44
N ARG A 66 -4.54 0.71 4.88
CA ARG A 66 -4.27 1.57 3.72
C ARG A 66 -3.92 0.72 2.52
N PHE A 67 -4.50 1.05 1.37
CA PHE A 67 -4.31 0.39 0.09
C PHE A 67 -3.90 1.41 -0.96
N VAL A 68 -2.81 1.17 -1.66
CA VAL A 68 -2.40 1.97 -2.81
C VAL A 68 -2.35 1.05 -4.02
N PHE A 69 -3.13 1.36 -5.05
CA PHE A 69 -3.22 0.54 -6.25
C PHE A 69 -3.33 1.38 -7.52
N GLN A 70 -2.94 0.78 -8.63
CA GLN A 70 -3.03 1.38 -9.95
C GLN A 70 -4.15 0.71 -10.77
N ILE A 71 -4.86 1.50 -11.58
CA ILE A 71 -5.81 0.96 -12.56
C ILE A 71 -5.02 0.15 -13.59
N ARG A 72 -5.30 -1.16 -13.67
CA ARG A 72 -4.71 -2.10 -14.63
C ARG A 72 -5.74 -2.80 -15.50
N GLY A 73 -7.01 -2.53 -15.27
CA GLY A 73 -8.13 -3.11 -16.00
C GLY A 73 -9.46 -2.84 -15.29
N ALA A 74 -10.55 -3.33 -15.87
CA ALA A 74 -11.92 -3.01 -15.45
C ALA A 74 -12.22 -3.27 -13.96
N GLY A 75 -11.52 -4.21 -13.31
CA GLY A 75 -11.70 -4.48 -11.88
C GLY A 75 -11.14 -3.37 -11.00
N THR A 76 -9.89 -2.96 -11.21
CA THR A 76 -9.25 -1.86 -10.47
C THR A 76 -9.83 -0.50 -10.87
N GLU A 77 -10.29 -0.34 -12.11
CA GLU A 77 -11.06 0.82 -12.53
C GLU A 77 -12.38 0.94 -11.73
N GLN A 78 -13.08 -0.16 -11.52
CA GLN A 78 -14.30 -0.14 -10.69
C GLN A 78 -13.96 0.14 -9.21
N LEU A 79 -12.86 -0.39 -8.69
CA LEU A 79 -12.40 -0.08 -7.32
C LEU A 79 -12.07 1.41 -7.14
N SER A 80 -11.54 2.08 -8.16
CA SER A 80 -11.21 3.51 -8.07
C SER A 80 -12.42 4.44 -7.98
N LYS A 81 -13.64 3.91 -8.16
CA LYS A 81 -14.91 4.67 -8.08
C LYS A 81 -15.54 4.71 -6.69
N PHE A 82 -15.01 3.97 -5.73
CA PHE A 82 -15.46 4.09 -4.35
C PHE A 82 -15.14 5.48 -3.82
N GLU A 83 -16.08 6.06 -3.08
CA GLU A 83 -15.93 7.36 -2.46
C GLU A 83 -15.88 7.24 -0.93
N VAL A 84 -15.48 8.31 -0.25
CA VAL A 84 -15.49 8.38 1.22
C VAL A 84 -16.91 8.13 1.74
N GLY A 85 -17.01 7.23 2.73
CA GLY A 85 -18.30 6.77 3.28
C GLY A 85 -18.83 5.48 2.65
N ASP A 86 -18.35 5.10 1.45
CA ASP A 86 -18.73 3.82 0.83
C ASP A 86 -18.19 2.64 1.65
N LYS A 87 -18.79 1.47 1.44
CA LYS A 87 -18.39 0.22 2.08
C LYS A 87 -17.72 -0.71 1.08
N MET A 88 -16.46 -1.01 1.31
CA MET A 88 -15.70 -2.03 0.58
C MET A 88 -15.80 -3.38 1.28
N ASP A 89 -16.18 -4.43 0.54
CA ASP A 89 -16.14 -5.81 1.02
C ASP A 89 -14.71 -6.36 0.84
N ILE A 90 -14.02 -6.57 1.96
CA ILE A 90 -12.59 -6.91 2.01
C ILE A 90 -12.37 -8.23 2.75
N LEU A 91 -11.74 -9.19 2.08
CA LEU A 91 -11.22 -10.43 2.66
C LEU A 91 -9.72 -10.23 2.95
N ALA A 92 -9.33 -10.20 4.21
CA ALA A 92 -7.96 -9.96 4.67
C ALA A 92 -7.73 -10.57 6.07
N PRO A 93 -6.47 -10.62 6.57
CA PRO A 93 -5.24 -10.54 5.78
C PRO A 93 -4.95 -11.86 5.07
N LEU A 94 -4.35 -11.80 3.90
CA LEU A 94 -3.97 -12.96 3.08
C LEU A 94 -2.46 -12.96 2.83
N GLY A 95 -1.92 -14.15 2.49
CA GLY A 95 -0.49 -14.33 2.27
C GLY A 95 0.32 -14.34 3.58
N HIS A 96 1.64 -14.26 3.44
CA HIS A 96 2.58 -14.22 4.56
C HIS A 96 3.15 -12.81 4.70
N GLY A 97 3.36 -12.36 5.93
CA GLY A 97 4.06 -11.12 6.22
C GLY A 97 5.55 -11.22 5.89
N PHE A 98 6.20 -10.07 5.75
CA PHE A 98 7.66 -10.02 5.65
C PHE A 98 8.31 -10.46 6.96
N THR A 99 9.44 -11.16 6.86
CA THR A 99 10.31 -11.46 8.00
C THR A 99 11.42 -10.42 8.02
N PHE A 100 11.46 -9.57 9.04
CA PHE A 100 12.50 -8.56 9.23
C PHE A 100 12.66 -8.25 10.72
N ASP A 101 13.84 -7.74 11.10
CA ASP A 101 14.11 -7.23 12.45
C ASP A 101 14.11 -5.68 12.41
N PRO A 102 13.14 -5.00 13.05
CA PRO A 102 13.08 -3.54 13.03
C PRO A 102 14.31 -2.86 13.67
N ASN A 103 15.05 -3.58 14.51
CA ASN A 103 16.27 -3.05 15.16
C ASN A 103 17.54 -3.24 14.33
N ALA A 104 17.50 -4.12 13.33
CA ALA A 104 18.59 -4.31 12.37
C ALA A 104 18.47 -3.34 11.20
N HIS A 105 19.57 -3.16 10.46
CA HIS A 105 19.50 -2.41 9.20
C HIS A 105 18.83 -3.24 8.11
N ASN A 106 17.75 -2.68 7.53
CA ASN A 106 16.97 -3.34 6.49
C ASN A 106 17.05 -2.55 5.18
N LEU A 107 17.19 -3.25 4.07
CA LEU A 107 17.12 -2.69 2.73
C LEU A 107 15.81 -3.13 2.06
N PHE A 108 14.98 -2.17 1.69
CA PHE A 108 13.75 -2.38 0.94
C PHE A 108 13.92 -1.88 -0.48
N ILE A 109 13.65 -2.72 -1.47
CA ILE A 109 13.78 -2.38 -2.89
C ILE A 109 12.44 -2.62 -3.58
N GLY A 110 11.96 -1.61 -4.32
CA GLY A 110 10.68 -1.72 -5.05
C GLY A 110 10.61 -0.82 -6.26
N GLY A 111 9.72 -1.16 -7.20
CA GLY A 111 9.48 -0.37 -8.40
C GLY A 111 8.00 -0.15 -8.66
N GLY A 112 7.63 1.06 -9.08
CA GLY A 112 6.27 1.43 -9.44
C GLY A 112 5.25 1.05 -8.38
N ILE A 113 4.20 0.33 -8.76
CA ILE A 113 3.14 -0.12 -7.84
C ILE A 113 3.57 -1.28 -6.91
N GLY A 114 4.81 -1.77 -7.01
CA GLY A 114 5.41 -2.68 -6.04
C GLY A 114 5.98 -1.97 -4.80
N VAL A 115 6.01 -0.64 -4.77
CA VAL A 115 6.50 0.16 -3.64
C VAL A 115 5.55 0.16 -2.43
N PRO A 116 4.22 0.31 -2.58
CA PRO A 116 3.29 0.37 -1.46
C PRO A 116 3.41 -0.75 -0.43
N PRO A 117 3.53 -2.05 -0.78
CA PRO A 117 3.63 -3.13 0.22
C PRO A 117 4.87 -3.05 1.11
N LEU A 118 5.90 -2.29 0.74
CA LEU A 118 7.12 -2.12 1.52
C LEU A 118 6.93 -1.12 2.66
N PHE A 119 5.99 -0.18 2.52
CA PHE A 119 5.87 0.97 3.43
C PHE A 119 5.64 0.56 4.88
N GLY A 120 4.68 -0.33 5.14
CA GLY A 120 4.36 -0.75 6.51
C GLY A 120 5.55 -1.38 7.25
N ALA A 121 6.40 -2.15 6.55
CA ALA A 121 7.63 -2.71 7.14
C ALA A 121 8.71 -1.65 7.32
N ALA A 122 8.97 -0.84 6.29
CA ALA A 122 9.96 0.23 6.35
C ALA A 122 9.65 1.25 7.45
N ARG A 123 8.38 1.61 7.63
CA ARG A 123 7.91 2.49 8.70
C ARG A 123 8.22 1.93 10.10
N GLN A 124 8.10 0.62 10.30
CA GLN A 124 8.45 -0.02 11.57
C GLN A 124 9.96 0.02 11.86
N CYS A 125 10.79 -0.01 10.81
CA CYS A 125 12.25 0.10 10.92
C CYS A 125 12.72 1.56 11.10
N GLY A 126 11.97 2.54 10.56
CA GLY A 126 12.32 3.96 10.65
C GLY A 126 13.72 4.25 10.14
N LYS A 127 14.58 4.83 10.99
CA LYS A 127 15.99 5.14 10.68
C LYS A 127 16.85 3.92 10.31
N ASN A 128 16.41 2.72 10.65
CA ASN A 128 17.09 1.47 10.30
C ASN A 128 16.66 0.93 8.92
N ALA A 129 15.82 1.67 8.18
CA ALA A 129 15.42 1.33 6.83
C ALA A 129 16.14 2.18 5.80
N THR A 130 16.84 1.56 4.85
CA THR A 130 17.16 2.14 3.55
C THR A 130 16.10 1.66 2.55
N VAL A 131 15.49 2.59 1.85
CA VAL A 131 14.42 2.31 0.88
C VAL A 131 14.87 2.79 -0.49
N ALA A 132 15.11 1.88 -1.42
CA ALA A 132 15.47 2.17 -2.81
C ALA A 132 14.27 1.90 -3.72
N VAL A 133 13.75 2.94 -4.36
CA VAL A 133 12.54 2.84 -5.19
C VAL A 133 12.76 3.42 -6.57
N GLY A 134 12.20 2.73 -7.58
CA GLY A 134 12.27 3.13 -8.97
C GLY A 134 10.90 3.43 -9.56
N PHE A 135 10.84 4.44 -10.43
CA PHE A 135 9.61 4.82 -11.14
C PHE A 135 9.95 5.19 -12.58
N ARG A 136 8.95 5.17 -13.46
CA ARG A 136 9.13 5.55 -14.86
C ARG A 136 9.61 7.00 -15.01
N ASN A 137 9.01 7.92 -14.28
CA ASN A 137 9.36 9.34 -14.23
C ASN A 137 8.83 9.97 -12.92
N LYS A 138 9.10 11.26 -12.73
CA LYS A 138 8.72 12.00 -11.51
C LYS A 138 7.22 11.98 -11.22
N ASP A 139 6.36 11.94 -12.24
CA ASP A 139 4.91 12.03 -12.09
C ASP A 139 4.29 10.73 -11.53
N PHE A 140 5.07 9.63 -11.54
CA PHE A 140 4.71 8.34 -10.95
C PHE A 140 5.31 8.11 -9.56
N VAL A 141 6.09 9.07 -9.03
CA VAL A 141 6.65 8.95 -7.68
C VAL A 141 5.53 9.02 -6.65
N ILE A 142 5.41 7.98 -5.84
CA ILE A 142 4.40 7.86 -4.78
C ILE A 142 5.06 7.58 -3.43
N LEU A 143 4.39 7.93 -2.33
CA LEU A 143 4.80 7.65 -0.95
C LEU A 143 6.14 8.27 -0.51
N GLU A 144 6.72 9.20 -1.27
CA GLU A 144 7.98 9.85 -0.88
C GLU A 144 7.85 10.53 0.48
N GLY A 145 6.80 11.36 0.65
CA GLY A 145 6.53 12.05 1.91
C GLY A 145 6.33 11.09 3.08
N ASP A 146 5.65 9.96 2.84
CA ASP A 146 5.39 8.94 3.85
C ASP A 146 6.70 8.28 4.35
N PHE A 147 7.57 7.84 3.44
CA PHE A 147 8.85 7.23 3.80
C PHE A 147 9.78 8.21 4.53
N ARG A 148 9.82 9.48 4.07
CA ARG A 148 10.61 10.52 4.74
C ARG A 148 10.08 10.85 6.13
N ALA A 149 8.76 10.97 6.29
CA ALA A 149 8.10 11.18 7.58
C ALA A 149 8.32 10.00 8.55
N ALA A 150 8.42 8.77 8.03
CA ALA A 150 8.78 7.59 8.82
C ALA A 150 10.27 7.55 9.24
N GLY A 151 11.11 8.47 8.75
CA GLY A 151 12.53 8.55 9.08
C GLY A 151 13.42 7.59 8.28
N CYS A 152 12.92 7.02 7.19
CA CYS A 152 13.69 6.11 6.32
C CYS A 152 14.75 6.89 5.50
N ASP A 153 15.90 6.23 5.22
CA ASP A 153 16.85 6.69 4.20
C ASP A 153 16.30 6.34 2.81
N LEU A 154 15.61 7.29 2.19
CA LEU A 154 14.93 7.09 0.92
C LEU A 154 15.82 7.47 -0.28
N ARG A 155 15.96 6.52 -1.22
CA ARG A 155 16.66 6.67 -2.50
C ARG A 155 15.66 6.47 -3.63
N ILE A 156 15.53 7.46 -4.52
CA ILE A 156 14.61 7.42 -5.65
C ILE A 156 15.38 7.43 -6.95
N ALA A 157 15.00 6.57 -7.89
CA ALA A 157 15.46 6.57 -9.26
C ALA A 157 14.27 6.72 -10.23
N THR A 158 14.53 7.30 -11.40
CA THR A 158 13.55 7.35 -12.50
C THR A 158 14.22 6.94 -13.80
N ASP A 159 13.48 6.16 -14.63
CA ASP A 159 14.00 5.64 -15.90
C ASP A 159 14.42 6.76 -16.86
N ASP A 160 13.76 7.92 -16.80
CA ASP A 160 14.05 9.07 -17.66
C ASP A 160 14.96 10.12 -17.01
N GLY A 161 15.39 9.91 -15.76
CA GLY A 161 16.23 10.85 -15.02
C GLY A 161 15.51 12.14 -14.59
N SER A 162 14.18 12.22 -14.71
CA SER A 162 13.41 13.41 -14.36
C SER A 162 13.37 13.72 -12.87
N TYR A 163 13.70 12.72 -12.01
CA TYR A 163 13.77 12.88 -10.57
C TYR A 163 14.69 11.82 -9.93
N GLY A 164 15.48 12.24 -8.93
CA GLY A 164 16.42 11.35 -8.24
C GLY A 164 17.56 10.89 -9.11
N HIS A 165 17.91 9.62 -9.03
CA HIS A 165 18.90 9.01 -9.91
C HIS A 165 18.28 8.63 -11.25
N HIS A 166 19.10 8.72 -12.32
CA HIS A 166 18.75 8.19 -13.63
C HIS A 166 19.14 6.72 -13.70
N GLY A 167 18.17 5.83 -13.99
CA GLY A 167 18.41 4.39 -14.12
C GLY A 167 17.28 3.53 -13.61
#